data_a11c79e9c0751dbdb4b2ec97da1b5761
#
_entry.id   a11c79e9c0751dbdb4b2ec97da1b5761
#
_cell.length_a   1.000
_cell.length_b   1.000
_cell.length_c   1.000
_cell.angle_alpha   90.00
_cell.angle_beta   90.00
_cell.angle_gamma   90.00
#
_symmetry.space_group_name_H-M   'P 1'
#
loop_
_entity.id
_entity.type
_entity.pdbx_description
1 polymer ?
#
loop_
_entity_poly.entity_id
_entity_poly.type
_entity_poly.pdbx_seq_one_letter_code
_entity_poly.pdbx_strand_id
1 'polypeptide(L)'
;MKGDRVVAKILKAEGVEWMSCFPAQGLIGIAAEEGIRPILCRQERAGVNIADGFSRVNNGSNIGVFTMQAGPGAENAFAGFAQAFADSVPVLVLPNGVGTARAGVHPNFSAVDNYKGITKWSGYVNRVELIPDFMRRAFTKLKNGPKGPVLIEIPTDVAEQEFPDEQFEYEPVKVTKSQGDPDNVRELISAILKAELPVINAGQGVLYSESSEELIEFVELTGIPVMTTLAGKSSFPETHQLSLGTGGVSSTLMVDHFRTNSDLIIGIGTSFTKSNFNAPMPSNVALAQITDCADHINKDWKISLGCVGDAKLILRQMIEEYKKQNGIKPLSNSEKVSELIDKLRNQFYTEWNPRLNSDEVPLSPYRVLTELASTIDVSNTIITHDSGYPRDQFSPFWKPVNPWGYIGWGKSTQLGYGLGLAIGAKMAKPEKHVINIMGDAAFGMAGLDIETAVRSNIPILTVVLNNGVMTNYTSPAPYLGYAAEKWDLHKLTGDYAKIADGLGAFSKKVRTPDQIVPAIKEALEANKSGQPALLEVMTKEELNVPKFW
;
A
#
# COMPACT_ATOMS: atom_id res chain seq x y z
N MET A 1 -2.53 -36.01 -13.91
CA MET A 1 -3.22 -35.12 -12.92
C MET A 1 -3.97 -34.02 -13.66
N LYS A 2 -5.04 -33.49 -13.08
CA LYS A 2 -5.81 -32.40 -13.73
C LYS A 2 -5.01 -31.07 -13.73
N GLY A 3 -5.32 -30.20 -14.69
CA GLY A 3 -4.67 -28.89 -14.83
C GLY A 3 -4.77 -28.02 -13.57
N ASP A 4 -5.91 -27.98 -12.86
CA ASP A 4 -6.05 -27.28 -11.57
C ASP A 4 -5.04 -27.79 -10.52
N ARG A 5 -4.73 -29.10 -10.51
CA ARG A 5 -3.72 -29.66 -9.60
C ARG A 5 -2.30 -29.24 -9.99
N VAL A 6 -2.02 -29.10 -11.28
CA VAL A 6 -0.76 -28.53 -11.76
C VAL A 6 -0.58 -27.09 -11.24
N VAL A 7 -1.63 -26.27 -11.36
CA VAL A 7 -1.63 -24.89 -10.81
C VAL A 7 -1.38 -24.90 -9.30
N ALA A 8 -2.13 -25.71 -8.54
CA ALA A 8 -2.00 -25.78 -7.08
C ALA A 8 -0.60 -26.22 -6.63
N LYS A 9 -0.01 -27.23 -7.29
CA LYS A 9 1.36 -27.68 -7.02
C LYS A 9 2.40 -26.59 -7.31
N ILE A 10 2.22 -25.83 -8.39
CA ILE A 10 3.11 -24.71 -8.72
C ILE A 10 2.96 -23.58 -7.69
N LEU A 11 1.74 -23.21 -7.30
CA LEU A 11 1.51 -22.24 -6.22
C LEU A 11 2.22 -22.67 -4.93
N LYS A 12 2.11 -23.95 -4.55
CA LYS A 12 2.78 -24.49 -3.37
C LYS A 12 4.30 -24.45 -3.50
N ALA A 13 4.86 -24.79 -4.65
CA ALA A 13 6.29 -24.72 -4.94
C ALA A 13 6.80 -23.27 -4.84
N GLU A 14 6.02 -22.29 -5.27
CA GLU A 14 6.33 -20.84 -5.16
C GLU A 14 6.16 -20.27 -3.75
N GLY A 15 5.78 -21.10 -2.76
CA GLY A 15 5.66 -20.72 -1.36
C GLY A 15 4.30 -20.11 -1.00
N VAL A 16 3.27 -20.33 -1.82
CA VAL A 16 1.90 -19.88 -1.50
C VAL A 16 1.30 -20.79 -0.43
N GLU A 17 1.00 -20.23 0.73
CA GLU A 17 0.43 -20.96 1.87
C GLU A 17 -1.10 -20.77 1.97
N TRP A 18 -1.61 -19.68 1.38
CA TRP A 18 -3.03 -19.37 1.34
C TRP A 18 -3.36 -18.53 0.11
N MET A 19 -4.64 -18.49 -0.25
CA MET A 19 -5.15 -17.60 -1.27
C MET A 19 -6.51 -17.04 -0.87
N SER A 20 -6.76 -15.78 -1.14
CA SER A 20 -8.09 -15.20 -1.06
C SER A 20 -8.92 -15.69 -2.25
N CYS A 21 -10.21 -15.90 -2.05
CA CYS A 21 -11.07 -16.45 -3.09
C CYS A 21 -12.52 -15.99 -2.95
N PHE A 22 -13.23 -16.05 -4.07
CA PHE A 22 -14.69 -16.09 -4.08
C PHE A 22 -15.13 -17.39 -4.79
N PRO A 23 -16.14 -18.12 -4.27
CA PRO A 23 -16.40 -19.49 -4.74
C PRO A 23 -16.88 -19.52 -6.18
N ALA A 24 -16.70 -20.64 -6.78
CA ALA A 24 -17.22 -21.20 -8.03
C ALA A 24 -16.15 -21.76 -8.97
N GLN A 25 -15.09 -22.41 -8.44
CA GLN A 25 -14.16 -23.16 -9.31
C GLN A 25 -13.44 -24.28 -8.57
N GLY A 26 -12.99 -25.29 -9.34
CA GLY A 26 -12.32 -26.48 -8.83
C GLY A 26 -10.99 -26.21 -8.12
N LEU A 27 -10.25 -25.18 -8.57
CA LEU A 27 -8.94 -24.82 -8.03
C LEU A 27 -8.96 -24.62 -6.50
N ILE A 28 -10.03 -24.04 -5.93
CA ILE A 28 -10.13 -23.78 -4.49
C ILE A 28 -10.02 -25.06 -3.67
N GLY A 29 -10.80 -26.09 -4.04
CA GLY A 29 -10.77 -27.37 -3.37
C GLY A 29 -9.44 -28.10 -3.54
N ILE A 30 -8.92 -28.12 -4.76
CA ILE A 30 -7.64 -28.76 -5.10
C ILE A 30 -6.46 -28.07 -4.41
N ALA A 31 -6.46 -26.75 -4.33
CA ALA A 31 -5.44 -25.98 -3.61
C ALA A 31 -5.47 -26.29 -2.10
N ALA A 32 -6.66 -26.47 -1.52
CA ALA A 32 -6.80 -26.89 -0.13
C ALA A 32 -6.23 -28.30 0.11
N GLU A 33 -6.42 -29.24 -0.82
CA GLU A 33 -5.80 -30.58 -0.78
C GLU A 33 -4.27 -30.52 -0.83
N GLU A 34 -3.69 -29.56 -1.58
CA GLU A 34 -2.24 -29.33 -1.64
C GLU A 34 -1.73 -28.49 -0.43
N GLY A 35 -2.60 -28.19 0.56
CA GLY A 35 -2.24 -27.47 1.78
C GLY A 35 -2.14 -25.97 1.62
N ILE A 36 -2.84 -25.37 0.65
CA ILE A 36 -3.02 -23.92 0.50
C ILE A 36 -4.36 -23.55 1.12
N ARG A 37 -4.34 -22.73 2.18
CA ARG A 37 -5.56 -22.33 2.90
C ARG A 37 -6.39 -21.33 2.09
N PRO A 38 -7.65 -21.63 1.71
CA PRO A 38 -8.52 -20.66 1.05
C PRO A 38 -9.13 -19.70 2.08
N ILE A 39 -9.14 -18.40 1.76
CA ILE A 39 -9.80 -17.35 2.52
C ILE A 39 -10.95 -16.80 1.68
N LEU A 40 -12.15 -17.24 2.00
CA LEU A 40 -13.35 -16.80 1.31
C LEU A 40 -13.70 -15.36 1.72
N CYS A 41 -13.72 -14.44 0.76
CA CYS A 41 -14.17 -13.05 0.97
C CYS A 41 -15.69 -12.90 0.67
N ARG A 42 -16.25 -11.77 1.08
CA ARG A 42 -17.65 -11.41 0.81
C ARG A 42 -17.80 -10.70 -0.54
N GLN A 43 -16.70 -10.13 -1.02
CA GLN A 43 -16.65 -9.43 -2.30
C GLN A 43 -15.29 -9.64 -2.95
N GLU A 44 -15.25 -9.85 -4.27
CA GLU A 44 -14.02 -10.14 -5.01
C GLU A 44 -13.00 -8.99 -4.93
N ARG A 45 -13.45 -7.75 -4.94
CA ARG A 45 -12.59 -6.58 -4.75
C ARG A 45 -11.82 -6.66 -3.43
N ALA A 46 -12.51 -7.00 -2.34
CA ALA A 46 -11.87 -7.17 -1.03
C ALA A 46 -10.87 -8.34 -1.05
N GLY A 47 -11.17 -9.43 -1.77
CA GLY A 47 -10.26 -10.55 -1.95
C GLY A 47 -8.94 -10.13 -2.63
N VAL A 48 -9.00 -9.30 -3.67
CA VAL A 48 -7.79 -8.73 -4.29
C VAL A 48 -7.03 -7.83 -3.31
N ASN A 49 -7.75 -7.00 -2.52
CA ASN A 49 -7.11 -6.13 -1.53
C ASN A 49 -6.43 -6.93 -0.40
N ILE A 50 -6.96 -8.10 -0.03
CA ILE A 50 -6.30 -9.04 0.91
C ILE A 50 -4.97 -9.53 0.32
N ALA A 51 -4.98 -9.98 -0.94
CA ALA A 51 -3.78 -10.41 -1.64
C ALA A 51 -2.76 -9.27 -1.79
N ASP A 52 -3.22 -8.04 -2.05
CA ASP A 52 -2.40 -6.83 -2.11
C ASP A 52 -1.68 -6.57 -0.77
N GLY A 53 -2.40 -6.49 0.34
CA GLY A 53 -1.84 -6.23 1.67
C GLY A 53 -0.78 -7.25 2.07
N PHE A 54 -1.04 -8.53 1.77
CA PHE A 54 -0.07 -9.59 2.01
C PHE A 54 1.21 -9.42 1.20
N SER A 55 1.07 -9.16 -0.10
CA SER A 55 2.23 -8.97 -0.98
C SER A 55 3.12 -7.80 -0.55
N ARG A 56 2.51 -6.67 -0.18
CA ARG A 56 3.26 -5.48 0.28
C ARG A 56 4.12 -5.80 1.48
N VAL A 57 3.51 -6.32 2.55
CA VAL A 57 4.19 -6.55 3.84
C VAL A 57 5.25 -7.65 3.77
N ASN A 58 5.20 -8.49 2.75
CA ASN A 58 6.23 -9.48 2.41
C ASN A 58 7.22 -9.00 1.35
N ASN A 59 7.37 -7.68 1.14
CA ASN A 59 8.30 -7.10 0.16
C ASN A 59 8.09 -7.60 -1.28
N GLY A 60 6.91 -8.14 -1.60
CA GLY A 60 6.65 -8.78 -2.88
C GLY A 60 7.48 -10.06 -3.13
N SER A 61 8.06 -10.67 -2.08
CA SER A 61 8.75 -11.95 -2.15
C SER A 61 7.77 -13.12 -2.08
N ASN A 62 6.84 -13.08 -1.14
CA ASN A 62 5.69 -13.97 -1.08
C ASN A 62 4.50 -13.25 -1.73
N ILE A 63 3.95 -13.87 -2.76
CA ILE A 63 2.93 -13.26 -3.60
C ILE A 63 1.54 -13.60 -3.07
N GLY A 64 0.71 -12.58 -2.86
CA GLY A 64 -0.72 -12.76 -2.60
C GLY A 64 -1.44 -13.26 -3.86
N VAL A 65 -2.28 -14.26 -3.69
CA VAL A 65 -3.03 -14.90 -4.76
C VAL A 65 -4.52 -14.72 -4.53
N PHE A 66 -5.24 -14.36 -5.59
CA PHE A 66 -6.69 -14.30 -5.58
C PHE A 66 -7.28 -15.11 -6.72
N THR A 67 -8.36 -15.83 -6.44
CA THR A 67 -9.08 -16.63 -7.43
C THR A 67 -10.59 -16.40 -7.35
N MET A 68 -11.26 -16.35 -8.51
CA MET A 68 -12.70 -16.08 -8.62
C MET A 68 -13.27 -16.72 -9.89
N GLN A 69 -14.60 -16.75 -9.95
CA GLN A 69 -15.29 -17.24 -11.15
C GLN A 69 -15.08 -16.34 -12.38
N ALA A 70 -15.27 -16.88 -13.55
CA ALA A 70 -15.37 -16.14 -14.81
C ALA A 70 -16.55 -15.14 -14.80
N GLY A 71 -16.48 -14.14 -15.65
CA GLY A 71 -17.55 -13.13 -15.80
C GLY A 71 -17.75 -12.33 -14.52
N PRO A 72 -18.87 -12.50 -13.79
CA PRO A 72 -19.23 -11.62 -12.65
C PRO A 72 -18.14 -11.51 -11.59
N GLY A 73 -17.41 -12.58 -11.30
CA GLY A 73 -16.30 -12.52 -10.34
C GLY A 73 -15.16 -11.65 -10.84
N ALA A 74 -14.79 -11.79 -12.12
CA ALA A 74 -13.80 -10.94 -12.73
C ALA A 74 -14.28 -9.47 -12.82
N GLU A 75 -15.54 -9.22 -13.18
CA GLU A 75 -16.11 -7.87 -13.21
C GLU A 75 -16.02 -7.18 -11.85
N ASN A 76 -16.39 -7.85 -10.76
CA ASN A 76 -16.35 -7.32 -9.41
C ASN A 76 -14.91 -7.09 -8.89
N ALA A 77 -13.97 -7.92 -9.30
CA ALA A 77 -12.56 -7.82 -8.89
C ALA A 77 -11.80 -6.65 -9.54
N PHE A 78 -12.30 -6.11 -10.68
CA PHE A 78 -11.62 -5.12 -11.51
C PHE A 78 -11.07 -3.93 -10.71
N ALA A 79 -11.85 -3.37 -9.79
CA ALA A 79 -11.45 -2.22 -9.00
C ALA A 79 -10.25 -2.53 -8.06
N GLY A 80 -10.20 -3.72 -7.45
CA GLY A 80 -9.05 -4.16 -6.64
C GLY A 80 -7.76 -4.26 -7.46
N PHE A 81 -7.86 -4.78 -8.70
CA PHE A 81 -6.74 -4.84 -9.63
C PHE A 81 -6.23 -3.47 -10.05
N ALA A 82 -7.14 -2.57 -10.44
CA ALA A 82 -6.80 -1.21 -10.82
C ALA A 82 -6.02 -0.50 -9.69
N GLN A 83 -6.38 -0.76 -8.43
CA GLN A 83 -5.67 -0.26 -7.27
C GLN A 83 -4.26 -0.85 -7.16
N ALA A 84 -4.13 -2.18 -7.22
CA ALA A 84 -2.83 -2.87 -7.17
C ALA A 84 -1.91 -2.44 -8.32
N PHE A 85 -2.46 -2.23 -9.52
CA PHE A 85 -1.72 -1.74 -10.67
C PHE A 85 -1.23 -0.30 -10.48
N ALA A 86 -2.11 0.60 -10.05
CA ALA A 86 -1.76 1.99 -9.80
C ALA A 86 -0.60 2.13 -8.79
N ASP A 87 -0.59 1.30 -7.77
CA ASP A 87 0.43 1.31 -6.71
C ASP A 87 1.59 0.33 -6.96
N SER A 88 1.60 -0.34 -8.11
CA SER A 88 2.69 -1.27 -8.48
C SER A 88 2.86 -2.41 -7.46
N VAL A 89 1.76 -3.12 -7.13
CA VAL A 89 1.77 -4.23 -6.18
C VAL A 89 1.74 -5.57 -6.91
N PRO A 90 2.62 -6.53 -6.59
CA PRO A 90 2.62 -7.84 -7.23
C PRO A 90 1.51 -8.72 -6.63
N VAL A 91 0.46 -8.93 -7.38
CA VAL A 91 -0.66 -9.82 -7.03
C VAL A 91 -0.90 -10.78 -8.19
N LEU A 92 -1.00 -12.08 -7.90
CA LEU A 92 -1.40 -13.08 -8.89
C LEU A 92 -2.91 -13.27 -8.83
N VAL A 93 -3.57 -13.13 -9.97
CA VAL A 93 -5.00 -13.42 -10.04
C VAL A 93 -5.30 -14.46 -11.09
N LEU A 94 -6.08 -15.44 -10.66
CA LEU A 94 -6.43 -16.63 -11.41
C LEU A 94 -7.96 -16.69 -11.58
N PRO A 95 -8.54 -15.91 -12.52
CA PRO A 95 -9.94 -16.07 -12.85
C PRO A 95 -10.15 -17.42 -13.50
N ASN A 96 -11.24 -18.08 -13.16
CA ASN A 96 -11.71 -19.18 -13.97
C ASN A 96 -12.19 -18.64 -15.33
N GLY A 97 -11.73 -19.24 -16.42
CA GLY A 97 -12.18 -18.86 -17.76
C GLY A 97 -13.47 -19.59 -18.16
N VAL A 98 -14.25 -19.00 -19.06
CA VAL A 98 -15.28 -19.75 -19.78
C VAL A 98 -14.64 -20.87 -20.61
N GLY A 99 -15.31 -22.00 -20.77
CA GLY A 99 -14.78 -23.11 -21.58
C GLY A 99 -14.40 -22.64 -22.99
N THR A 100 -13.37 -23.26 -23.58
CA THR A 100 -12.79 -22.87 -24.89
C THR A 100 -13.80 -22.75 -26.01
N ALA A 101 -14.84 -23.60 -26.02
CA ALA A 101 -15.94 -23.52 -26.98
C ALA A 101 -16.76 -22.21 -26.91
N ARG A 102 -16.63 -21.43 -25.83
CA ARG A 102 -17.30 -20.14 -25.65
C ARG A 102 -16.34 -18.96 -25.69
N ALA A 103 -15.07 -19.18 -25.96
CA ALA A 103 -14.09 -18.12 -26.08
C ALA A 103 -14.47 -17.17 -27.21
N GLY A 104 -14.51 -15.87 -26.94
CA GLY A 104 -14.89 -14.85 -27.93
C GLY A 104 -16.39 -14.76 -28.23
N VAL A 105 -17.25 -15.53 -27.58
CA VAL A 105 -18.71 -15.45 -27.76
C VAL A 105 -19.25 -14.26 -26.97
N HIS A 106 -19.81 -13.29 -27.67
CA HIS A 106 -20.45 -12.12 -27.05
C HIS A 106 -21.80 -12.55 -26.39
N PRO A 107 -22.14 -12.08 -25.16
CA PRO A 107 -21.47 -11.05 -24.36
C PRO A 107 -20.56 -11.62 -23.23
N ASN A 108 -19.96 -12.79 -23.40
CA ASN A 108 -19.06 -13.34 -22.37
C ASN A 108 -17.93 -12.38 -22.04
N PHE A 109 -17.72 -12.15 -20.74
CA PHE A 109 -16.63 -11.30 -20.26
C PHE A 109 -15.29 -12.01 -20.42
N SER A 110 -14.35 -11.39 -21.15
CA SER A 110 -12.95 -11.83 -21.24
C SER A 110 -12.11 -11.07 -20.21
N ALA A 111 -11.65 -11.75 -19.17
CA ALA A 111 -10.78 -11.12 -18.18
C ALA A 111 -9.46 -10.69 -18.81
N VAL A 112 -8.83 -11.52 -19.63
CA VAL A 112 -7.56 -11.20 -20.31
C VAL A 112 -7.66 -9.92 -21.11
N ASP A 113 -8.74 -9.71 -21.89
CA ASP A 113 -8.88 -8.54 -22.73
C ASP A 113 -9.20 -7.26 -21.93
N ASN A 114 -10.09 -7.36 -20.95
CA ASN A 114 -10.52 -6.20 -20.16
C ASN A 114 -9.45 -5.75 -19.16
N TYR A 115 -8.58 -6.64 -18.71
CA TYR A 115 -7.56 -6.33 -17.71
C TYR A 115 -6.19 -5.89 -18.28
N LYS A 116 -6.02 -5.89 -19.60
CA LYS A 116 -4.74 -5.48 -20.26
C LYS A 116 -4.21 -4.14 -19.77
N GLY A 117 -5.09 -3.15 -19.55
CA GLY A 117 -4.71 -1.79 -19.11
C GLY A 117 -4.38 -1.68 -17.62
N ILE A 118 -4.65 -2.68 -16.82
CA ILE A 118 -4.47 -2.67 -15.36
C ILE A 118 -3.67 -3.87 -14.84
N THR A 119 -2.91 -4.52 -15.72
CA THR A 119 -2.00 -5.62 -15.36
C THR A 119 -0.63 -5.38 -15.97
N LYS A 120 0.41 -5.83 -15.28
CA LYS A 120 1.76 -5.89 -15.81
C LYS A 120 1.87 -6.92 -16.94
N TRP A 121 1.08 -7.98 -16.84
CA TRP A 121 0.96 -9.00 -17.86
C TRP A 121 -0.32 -9.82 -17.63
N SER A 122 -0.98 -10.19 -18.73
CA SER A 122 -2.11 -11.12 -18.71
C SER A 122 -1.89 -12.25 -19.70
N GLY A 123 -2.35 -13.45 -19.36
CA GLY A 123 -2.22 -14.64 -20.20
C GLY A 123 -3.47 -15.49 -20.22
N TYR A 124 -3.78 -16.05 -21.39
CA TYR A 124 -4.86 -17.01 -21.60
C TYR A 124 -4.27 -18.39 -21.92
N VAL A 125 -4.54 -19.38 -21.07
CA VAL A 125 -4.00 -20.73 -21.20
C VAL A 125 -5.01 -21.60 -21.96
N ASN A 126 -4.73 -21.91 -23.21
CA ASN A 126 -5.62 -22.65 -24.08
C ASN A 126 -5.31 -24.17 -24.19
N ARG A 127 -4.28 -24.64 -23.50
CA ARG A 127 -3.86 -26.05 -23.45
C ARG A 127 -3.24 -26.37 -22.10
N VAL A 128 -3.56 -27.53 -21.55
CA VAL A 128 -3.11 -27.95 -20.21
C VAL A 128 -1.57 -28.01 -20.09
N GLU A 129 -0.87 -28.43 -21.16
CA GLU A 129 0.59 -28.57 -21.17
C GLU A 129 1.32 -27.24 -21.04
N LEU A 130 0.63 -26.11 -21.31
CA LEU A 130 1.21 -24.77 -21.21
C LEU A 130 1.10 -24.16 -19.80
N ILE A 131 0.35 -24.79 -18.88
CA ILE A 131 0.19 -24.27 -17.51
C ILE A 131 1.54 -23.98 -16.84
N PRO A 132 2.54 -24.89 -16.80
CA PRO A 132 3.81 -24.62 -16.16
C PRO A 132 4.55 -23.42 -16.75
N ASP A 133 4.52 -23.25 -18.07
CA ASP A 133 5.18 -22.15 -18.77
C ASP A 133 4.53 -20.79 -18.45
N PHE A 134 3.20 -20.74 -18.45
CA PHE A 134 2.47 -19.52 -18.11
C PHE A 134 2.66 -19.13 -16.64
N MET A 135 2.59 -20.09 -15.73
CA MET A 135 2.83 -19.86 -14.30
C MET A 135 4.26 -19.38 -14.04
N ARG A 136 5.29 -20.01 -14.64
CA ARG A 136 6.68 -19.56 -14.53
C ARG A 136 6.85 -18.13 -15.06
N ARG A 137 6.23 -17.80 -16.19
CA ARG A 137 6.24 -16.44 -16.74
C ARG A 137 5.55 -15.45 -15.80
N ALA A 138 4.42 -15.83 -15.21
CA ALA A 138 3.70 -15.01 -14.24
C ALA A 138 4.57 -14.70 -13.03
N PHE A 139 5.14 -15.69 -12.38
CA PHE A 139 6.03 -15.50 -11.22
C PHE A 139 7.30 -14.73 -11.58
N THR A 140 7.85 -14.92 -12.79
CA THR A 140 8.95 -14.09 -13.29
C THR A 140 8.55 -12.61 -13.34
N LYS A 141 7.36 -12.30 -13.88
CA LYS A 141 6.86 -10.92 -13.95
C LYS A 141 6.51 -10.34 -12.58
N LEU A 142 6.00 -11.14 -11.65
CA LEU A 142 5.67 -10.70 -10.28
C LEU A 142 6.92 -10.38 -9.46
N LYS A 143 7.94 -11.24 -9.53
CA LYS A 143 9.14 -11.15 -8.67
C LYS A 143 10.23 -10.23 -9.21
N ASN A 144 10.34 -10.02 -10.52
CA ASN A 144 11.45 -9.31 -11.15
C ASN A 144 11.03 -8.00 -11.81
N GLY A 145 11.90 -6.99 -11.75
CA GLY A 145 11.68 -5.64 -12.27
C GLY A 145 10.56 -4.90 -11.54
N PRO A 146 9.98 -3.85 -12.15
CA PRO A 146 8.92 -3.06 -11.53
C PRO A 146 7.75 -3.95 -11.16
N LYS A 147 7.25 -3.81 -9.92
CA LYS A 147 6.15 -4.64 -9.41
C LYS A 147 4.83 -4.29 -10.12
N GLY A 148 3.88 -5.21 -10.06
CA GLY A 148 2.54 -5.02 -10.62
C GLY A 148 1.76 -6.33 -10.68
N PRO A 149 0.42 -6.28 -10.75
CA PRO A 149 -0.42 -7.45 -10.78
C PRO A 149 -0.32 -8.21 -12.11
N VAL A 150 -0.51 -9.51 -12.03
CA VAL A 150 -0.52 -10.44 -13.17
C VAL A 150 -1.79 -11.26 -13.14
N LEU A 151 -2.39 -11.47 -14.32
CA LEU A 151 -3.58 -12.29 -14.49
C LEU A 151 -3.29 -13.49 -15.40
N ILE A 152 -3.71 -14.69 -14.99
CA ILE A 152 -3.76 -15.86 -15.85
C ILE A 152 -5.18 -16.42 -15.86
N GLU A 153 -5.82 -16.38 -17.00
CA GLU A 153 -7.13 -16.98 -17.22
C GLU A 153 -6.96 -18.41 -17.75
N ILE A 154 -7.55 -19.39 -17.05
CA ILE A 154 -7.52 -20.79 -17.43
C ILE A 154 -8.96 -21.25 -17.66
N PRO A 155 -9.35 -21.59 -18.91
CA PRO A 155 -10.68 -22.12 -19.20
C PRO A 155 -10.98 -23.38 -18.38
N THR A 156 -12.24 -23.53 -17.97
CA THR A 156 -12.69 -24.69 -17.16
C THR A 156 -12.36 -26.04 -17.78
N ASP A 157 -12.59 -26.18 -19.08
CA ASP A 157 -12.29 -27.41 -19.81
C ASP A 157 -10.79 -27.71 -19.95
N VAL A 158 -9.93 -26.66 -19.93
CA VAL A 158 -8.46 -26.81 -19.87
C VAL A 158 -8.02 -27.18 -18.46
N ALA A 159 -8.59 -26.56 -17.44
CA ALA A 159 -8.30 -26.86 -16.03
C ALA A 159 -8.67 -28.33 -15.66
N GLU A 160 -9.67 -28.90 -16.32
CA GLU A 160 -10.13 -30.29 -16.13
C GLU A 160 -9.39 -31.33 -16.99
N GLN A 161 -8.58 -30.91 -17.98
CA GLN A 161 -7.79 -31.83 -18.81
C GLN A 161 -6.71 -32.51 -17.99
N GLU A 162 -6.36 -33.74 -18.41
CA GLU A 162 -5.27 -34.51 -17.81
C GLU A 162 -3.91 -34.01 -18.32
N PHE A 163 -3.06 -33.64 -17.38
CA PHE A 163 -1.66 -33.36 -17.60
C PHE A 163 -0.84 -34.61 -17.27
N PRO A 164 0.10 -35.05 -18.13
CA PRO A 164 0.93 -36.24 -17.87
C PRO A 164 1.83 -36.00 -16.64
N ASP A 165 1.69 -36.85 -15.61
CA ASP A 165 2.42 -36.67 -14.33
C ASP A 165 3.95 -36.72 -14.50
N GLU A 166 4.42 -37.55 -15.41
CA GLU A 166 5.83 -37.72 -15.75
C GLU A 166 6.46 -36.49 -16.44
N GLN A 167 5.65 -35.59 -16.96
CA GLN A 167 6.09 -34.35 -17.58
C GLN A 167 6.06 -33.15 -16.60
N PHE A 168 5.59 -33.36 -15.36
CA PHE A 168 5.52 -32.29 -14.39
C PHE A 168 6.91 -31.99 -13.83
N GLU A 169 7.49 -30.88 -14.29
CA GLU A 169 8.72 -30.32 -13.78
C GLU A 169 8.53 -28.81 -13.53
N TYR A 170 8.79 -28.38 -12.29
CA TYR A 170 8.70 -26.97 -11.94
C TYR A 170 9.69 -26.60 -10.84
N GLU A 171 10.50 -25.58 -11.11
CA GLU A 171 11.38 -24.95 -10.13
C GLU A 171 10.89 -23.53 -9.81
N PRO A 172 10.89 -23.11 -8.53
CA PRO A 172 10.52 -21.77 -8.12
C PRO A 172 11.34 -20.69 -8.81
N VAL A 173 10.68 -19.62 -9.21
CA VAL A 173 11.32 -18.49 -9.89
C VAL A 173 12.23 -17.74 -8.93
N LYS A 174 13.49 -17.54 -9.34
CA LYS A 174 14.49 -16.76 -8.61
C LYS A 174 14.35 -15.26 -8.89
N VAL A 175 14.61 -14.45 -7.87
CA VAL A 175 14.70 -12.99 -8.00
C VAL A 175 16.04 -12.63 -8.61
N THR A 176 16.03 -11.75 -9.62
CA THR A 176 17.23 -11.20 -10.24
C THR A 176 17.30 -9.70 -9.94
N LYS A 177 18.43 -9.23 -9.41
CA LYS A 177 18.70 -7.83 -9.10
C LYS A 177 19.88 -7.32 -9.91
N SER A 178 19.84 -6.06 -10.35
CA SER A 178 20.92 -5.41 -11.09
C SER A 178 21.50 -4.24 -10.29
N GLN A 179 22.81 -4.04 -10.42
CA GLN A 179 23.49 -2.83 -9.95
C GLN A 179 23.24 -1.67 -10.91
N GLY A 180 23.46 -0.45 -10.43
CA GLY A 180 23.50 0.74 -11.28
C GLY A 180 24.80 0.82 -12.06
N ASP A 181 24.77 1.59 -13.18
CA ASP A 181 25.97 1.94 -13.91
C ASP A 181 26.93 2.73 -13.00
N PRO A 182 28.19 2.30 -12.83
CA PRO A 182 29.14 2.98 -11.96
C PRO A 182 29.42 4.44 -12.33
N ASP A 183 29.34 4.81 -13.62
CA ASP A 183 29.54 6.17 -14.06
C ASP A 183 28.36 7.05 -13.65
N ASN A 184 27.12 6.56 -13.80
CA ASN A 184 25.93 7.26 -13.33
C ASN A 184 25.95 7.46 -11.80
N VAL A 185 26.39 6.46 -11.06
CA VAL A 185 26.54 6.58 -9.58
C VAL A 185 27.60 7.63 -9.23
N ARG A 186 28.74 7.65 -9.94
CA ARG A 186 29.80 8.65 -9.75
C ARG A 186 29.31 10.07 -10.03
N GLU A 187 28.59 10.27 -11.12
CA GLU A 187 28.00 11.56 -11.47
C GLU A 187 26.96 12.01 -10.43
N LEU A 188 26.12 11.10 -9.95
CA LEU A 188 25.14 11.38 -8.91
C LEU A 188 25.81 11.84 -7.61
N ILE A 189 26.85 11.15 -7.13
CA ILE A 189 27.58 11.59 -5.93
C ILE A 189 28.26 12.93 -6.16
N SER A 190 28.85 13.17 -7.33
CA SER A 190 29.43 14.46 -7.67
C SER A 190 28.41 15.61 -7.71
N ALA A 191 27.16 15.33 -8.12
CA ALA A 191 26.07 16.29 -8.08
C ALA A 191 25.62 16.57 -6.64
N ILE A 192 25.52 15.54 -5.80
CA ILE A 192 25.20 15.66 -4.37
C ILE A 192 26.23 16.56 -3.64
N LEU A 193 27.52 16.35 -3.91
CA LEU A 193 28.60 17.14 -3.28
C LEU A 193 28.63 18.60 -3.73
N LYS A 194 28.02 18.93 -4.88
CA LYS A 194 27.91 20.31 -5.39
C LYS A 194 26.62 21.01 -4.99
N ALA A 195 25.60 20.24 -4.61
CA ALA A 195 24.30 20.78 -4.23
C ALA A 195 24.37 21.56 -2.91
N GLU A 196 23.67 22.69 -2.83
CA GLU A 196 23.58 23.51 -1.62
C GLU A 196 22.59 22.93 -0.61
N LEU A 197 21.47 22.37 -1.09
CA LEU A 197 20.41 21.77 -0.26
C LEU A 197 19.82 20.51 -0.92
N PRO A 198 20.59 19.42 -1.00
CA PRO A 198 20.07 18.17 -1.53
C PRO A 198 19.04 17.56 -0.58
N VAL A 199 17.99 16.93 -1.15
CA VAL A 199 16.91 16.25 -0.39
C VAL A 199 16.64 14.88 -1.01
N ILE A 200 16.49 13.85 -0.19
CA ILE A 200 16.07 12.53 -0.63
C ILE A 200 14.54 12.45 -0.62
N ASN A 201 13.94 11.93 -1.70
CA ASN A 201 12.54 11.54 -1.78
C ASN A 201 12.45 10.02 -1.91
N ALA A 202 12.26 9.33 -0.78
CA ALA A 202 12.21 7.88 -0.73
C ALA A 202 10.82 7.35 -1.10
N GLY A 203 10.79 6.47 -2.09
CA GLY A 203 9.56 5.84 -2.60
C GLY A 203 9.40 4.38 -2.15
N GLN A 204 8.34 3.76 -2.63
CA GLN A 204 7.99 2.37 -2.32
C GLN A 204 9.06 1.36 -2.76
N GLY A 205 9.88 1.69 -3.77
CA GLY A 205 10.98 0.84 -4.22
C GLY A 205 12.03 0.59 -3.14
N VAL A 206 12.21 1.50 -2.18
CA VAL A 206 13.08 1.29 -1.01
C VAL A 206 12.56 0.14 -0.15
N LEU A 207 11.23 0.06 0.04
CA LEU A 207 10.59 -1.03 0.79
C LEU A 207 10.72 -2.36 0.06
N TYR A 208 10.41 -2.42 -1.24
CA TYR A 208 10.51 -3.65 -2.04
C TYR A 208 11.94 -4.16 -2.23
N SER A 209 12.91 -3.27 -2.26
CA SER A 209 14.34 -3.67 -2.33
C SER A 209 14.94 -4.04 -0.97
N GLU A 210 14.19 -3.84 0.13
CA GLU A 210 14.64 -4.04 1.52
C GLU A 210 15.89 -3.20 1.83
N SER A 211 15.88 -1.93 1.41
CA SER A 211 17.05 -1.03 1.48
C SER A 211 16.93 0.09 2.52
N SER A 212 16.02 -0.06 3.50
CA SER A 212 15.85 0.96 4.55
C SER A 212 17.11 1.14 5.40
N GLU A 213 17.85 0.07 5.69
CA GLU A 213 19.12 0.14 6.44
C GLU A 213 20.19 0.88 5.65
N GLU A 214 20.36 0.57 4.37
CA GLU A 214 21.32 1.25 3.50
C GLU A 214 20.93 2.73 3.28
N LEU A 215 19.63 3.03 3.25
CA LEU A 215 19.16 4.41 3.21
C LEU A 215 19.52 5.17 4.50
N ILE A 216 19.35 4.55 5.66
CA ILE A 216 19.74 5.15 6.96
C ILE A 216 21.25 5.37 6.98
N GLU A 217 22.08 4.37 6.62
CA GLU A 217 23.53 4.52 6.56
C GLU A 217 23.96 5.68 5.64
N PHE A 218 23.36 5.78 4.46
CA PHE A 218 23.67 6.85 3.53
C PHE A 218 23.28 8.24 4.08
N VAL A 219 22.13 8.33 4.73
CA VAL A 219 21.61 9.57 5.34
C VAL A 219 22.48 10.01 6.51
N GLU A 220 22.86 9.09 7.40
CA GLU A 220 23.74 9.39 8.54
C GLU A 220 25.15 9.78 8.09
N LEU A 221 25.66 9.14 7.02
CA LEU A 221 26.95 9.48 6.42
C LEU A 221 26.96 10.88 5.80
N THR A 222 25.87 11.28 5.15
CA THR A 222 25.83 12.50 4.33
C THR A 222 25.20 13.71 5.04
N GLY A 223 24.31 13.49 5.99
CA GLY A 223 23.49 14.53 6.63
C GLY A 223 22.33 15.04 5.75
N ILE A 224 21.98 14.32 4.67
CA ILE A 224 20.90 14.71 3.75
C ILE A 224 19.54 14.40 4.36
N PRO A 225 18.59 15.35 4.42
CA PRO A 225 17.25 15.10 4.93
C PRO A 225 16.40 14.25 3.99
N VAL A 226 15.45 13.49 4.57
CA VAL A 226 14.60 12.54 3.85
C VAL A 226 13.15 12.90 3.99
N MET A 227 12.47 13.08 2.87
CA MET A 227 11.00 12.98 2.76
C MET A 227 10.64 11.66 2.09
N THR A 228 9.45 11.14 2.40
CA THR A 228 8.92 9.94 1.73
C THR A 228 7.75 10.29 0.82
N THR A 229 7.52 9.52 -0.24
CA THR A 229 6.22 9.52 -0.91
C THR A 229 5.18 8.84 -0.02
N LEU A 230 3.89 9.06 -0.27
CA LEU A 230 2.84 8.37 0.51
C LEU A 230 2.94 6.84 0.42
N ALA A 231 3.21 6.29 -0.77
CA ALA A 231 3.43 4.86 -0.95
C ALA A 231 4.78 4.37 -0.36
N GLY A 232 5.74 5.29 -0.20
CA GLY A 232 7.04 5.02 0.43
C GLY A 232 7.08 5.32 1.94
N LYS A 233 5.97 5.78 2.54
CA LYS A 233 5.91 6.02 3.98
C LYS A 233 6.32 4.76 4.73
N SER A 234 7.12 4.92 5.78
CA SER A 234 7.83 3.84 6.50
C SER A 234 9.10 3.27 5.83
N SER A 235 9.50 3.74 4.66
CA SER A 235 10.81 3.36 4.08
C SER A 235 12.00 3.96 4.83
N PHE A 236 11.74 5.02 5.58
CA PHE A 236 12.68 5.68 6.48
C PHE A 236 11.97 5.97 7.81
N PRO A 237 12.59 5.74 8.98
CA PRO A 237 11.94 5.95 10.27
C PRO A 237 11.61 7.43 10.48
N GLU A 238 10.33 7.75 10.71
CA GLU A 238 9.91 9.15 10.88
C GLU A 238 10.27 9.75 12.26
N THR A 239 10.84 8.93 13.14
CA THR A 239 11.46 9.39 14.41
C THR A 239 12.90 9.83 14.25
N HIS A 240 13.53 9.58 13.11
CA HIS A 240 14.91 10.00 12.84
C HIS A 240 15.01 11.52 12.73
N GLN A 241 16.10 12.11 13.24
CA GLN A 241 16.30 13.58 13.27
C GLN A 241 16.24 14.24 11.88
N LEU A 242 16.73 13.55 10.85
CA LEU A 242 16.73 14.02 9.45
C LEU A 242 15.44 13.64 8.69
N SER A 243 14.44 13.08 9.35
CA SER A 243 13.14 12.81 8.71
C SER A 243 12.33 14.10 8.60
N LEU A 244 11.88 14.38 7.38
CA LEU A 244 10.96 15.47 7.07
C LEU A 244 9.48 15.05 7.18
N GLY A 245 9.21 13.73 7.16
CA GLY A 245 7.86 13.17 7.08
C GLY A 245 7.48 12.81 5.65
N THR A 246 6.17 12.70 5.40
CA THR A 246 5.60 12.19 4.14
C THR A 246 5.01 13.32 3.29
N GLY A 247 5.32 13.33 2.00
CA GLY A 247 4.74 14.22 0.99
C GLY A 247 3.56 13.56 0.26
N GLY A 248 2.34 13.96 0.60
CA GLY A 248 1.08 13.54 -0.03
C GLY A 248 0.20 14.74 -0.35
N VAL A 249 -1.13 14.58 -0.39
CA VAL A 249 -2.08 15.71 -0.43
C VAL A 249 -1.92 16.58 0.81
N SER A 250 -1.77 15.94 1.96
CA SER A 250 -1.32 16.55 3.20
C SER A 250 0.16 16.21 3.44
N SER A 251 0.88 17.12 4.08
CA SER A 251 2.29 16.95 4.40
C SER A 251 2.68 17.77 5.63
N THR A 252 3.90 17.57 6.12
CA THR A 252 4.46 18.39 7.19
C THR A 252 5.02 19.71 6.63
N LEU A 253 5.19 20.71 7.49
CA LEU A 253 5.88 21.96 7.15
C LEU A 253 7.33 21.72 6.71
N MET A 254 7.99 20.70 7.28
CA MET A 254 9.35 20.32 6.89
C MET A 254 9.40 19.85 5.44
N VAL A 255 8.47 18.96 5.02
CA VAL A 255 8.40 18.50 3.62
C VAL A 255 8.21 19.67 2.67
N ASP A 256 7.29 20.58 2.96
CA ASP A 256 7.03 21.72 2.08
C ASP A 256 8.25 22.61 1.96
N HIS A 257 8.88 22.98 3.08
CA HIS A 257 10.06 23.84 3.08
C HIS A 257 11.21 23.23 2.27
N PHE A 258 11.59 21.98 2.56
CA PHE A 258 12.74 21.36 1.92
C PHE A 258 12.47 21.03 0.45
N ARG A 259 11.24 20.62 0.10
CA ARG A 259 10.84 20.38 -1.30
C ARG A 259 10.93 21.66 -2.15
N THR A 260 10.53 22.81 -1.61
CA THR A 260 10.45 24.07 -2.37
C THR A 260 11.79 24.82 -2.44
N ASN A 261 12.67 24.63 -1.47
CA ASN A 261 13.94 25.36 -1.38
C ASN A 261 15.16 24.51 -1.76
N SER A 262 14.98 23.20 -2.06
CA SER A 262 16.08 22.36 -2.52
C SER A 262 16.52 22.73 -3.94
N ASP A 263 17.79 22.53 -4.23
CA ASP A 263 18.39 22.63 -5.57
C ASP A 263 18.55 21.26 -6.25
N LEU A 264 18.52 20.16 -5.45
CA LEU A 264 18.57 18.78 -5.94
C LEU A 264 17.62 17.89 -5.13
N ILE A 265 16.64 17.23 -5.80
CA ILE A 265 15.82 16.16 -5.21
C ILE A 265 16.24 14.82 -5.78
N ILE A 266 16.64 13.91 -4.89
CA ILE A 266 17.10 12.57 -5.24
C ILE A 266 15.98 11.58 -4.96
N GLY A 267 15.29 11.13 -6.00
CA GLY A 267 14.26 10.11 -5.91
C GLY A 267 14.87 8.71 -5.80
N ILE A 268 14.68 8.03 -4.68
CA ILE A 268 15.15 6.65 -4.50
C ILE A 268 13.94 5.73 -4.44
N GLY A 269 13.82 4.82 -5.43
CA GLY A 269 12.70 3.90 -5.51
C GLY A 269 11.34 4.59 -5.72
N THR A 270 11.33 5.77 -6.29
CA THR A 270 10.11 6.50 -6.68
C THR A 270 10.00 6.62 -8.20
N SER A 271 8.77 6.52 -8.72
CA SER A 271 8.48 6.70 -10.15
C SER A 271 8.29 8.16 -10.56
N PHE A 272 8.36 9.11 -9.64
CA PHE A 272 8.04 10.54 -9.86
C PHE A 272 6.75 10.77 -10.65
N THR A 273 5.71 9.96 -10.38
CA THR A 273 4.42 10.06 -11.10
C THR A 273 3.73 11.38 -10.75
N LYS A 274 3.31 12.14 -11.78
CA LYS A 274 2.36 13.25 -11.61
C LYS A 274 1.01 12.68 -11.18
N SER A 275 0.59 12.99 -9.97
CA SER A 275 -0.65 12.53 -9.39
C SER A 275 -1.31 13.66 -8.62
N ASN A 276 -2.64 13.70 -8.61
CA ASN A 276 -3.39 14.64 -7.78
C ASN A 276 -3.23 14.38 -6.27
N PHE A 277 -2.55 13.30 -5.90
CA PHE A 277 -2.38 12.86 -4.52
C PHE A 277 -0.96 13.04 -3.99
N ASN A 278 -0.05 13.59 -4.81
CA ASN A 278 1.33 13.89 -4.43
C ASN A 278 1.57 15.41 -4.52
N ALA A 279 2.45 15.90 -3.66
CA ALA A 279 2.96 17.26 -3.79
C ALA A 279 3.66 17.43 -5.16
N PRO A 280 3.35 18.49 -5.92
CA PRO A 280 4.00 18.74 -7.18
C PRO A 280 5.49 19.04 -6.99
N MET A 281 6.35 18.54 -7.90
CA MET A 281 7.77 18.89 -7.89
C MET A 281 7.94 20.36 -8.37
N PRO A 282 8.80 21.15 -7.72
CA PRO A 282 9.11 22.50 -8.19
C PRO A 282 9.78 22.48 -9.57
N SER A 283 9.48 23.49 -10.38
CA SER A 283 9.99 23.54 -11.76
C SER A 283 11.48 23.93 -11.87
N ASN A 284 12.04 24.49 -10.82
CA ASN A 284 13.41 25.03 -10.74
C ASN A 284 14.39 24.09 -10.02
N VAL A 285 13.97 22.90 -9.62
CA VAL A 285 14.81 21.91 -8.92
C VAL A 285 15.37 20.88 -9.90
N ALA A 286 16.63 20.51 -9.74
CA ALA A 286 17.20 19.36 -10.43
C ALA A 286 16.67 18.04 -9.83
N LEU A 287 16.27 17.10 -10.69
CA LEU A 287 15.79 15.79 -10.27
C LEU A 287 16.79 14.71 -10.66
N ALA A 288 17.23 13.93 -9.68
CA ALA A 288 17.94 12.67 -9.88
C ALA A 288 17.03 11.50 -9.52
N GLN A 289 17.11 10.39 -10.25
CA GLN A 289 16.19 9.26 -10.05
C GLN A 289 16.92 7.92 -10.04
N ILE A 290 16.70 7.16 -8.98
CA ILE A 290 17.09 5.76 -8.84
C ILE A 290 15.82 4.91 -8.90
N THR A 291 15.74 4.01 -9.87
CA THR A 291 14.57 3.18 -10.14
C THR A 291 14.98 1.84 -10.75
N ASP A 292 14.20 0.78 -10.52
CA ASP A 292 14.35 -0.52 -11.18
C ASP A 292 13.66 -0.61 -12.56
N CYS A 293 13.09 0.51 -13.03
CA CYS A 293 12.34 0.60 -14.28
C CYS A 293 12.85 1.74 -15.15
N ALA A 294 13.46 1.41 -16.28
CA ALA A 294 13.95 2.42 -17.23
C ALA A 294 12.82 3.33 -17.77
N ASP A 295 11.60 2.81 -17.93
CA ASP A 295 10.44 3.57 -18.41
C ASP A 295 9.97 4.66 -17.42
N HIS A 296 10.47 4.64 -16.17
CA HIS A 296 10.20 5.71 -15.22
C HIS A 296 11.08 6.94 -15.41
N ILE A 297 12.24 6.81 -16.10
CA ILE A 297 13.12 7.94 -16.38
C ILE A 297 12.48 8.85 -17.40
N ASN A 298 12.39 10.14 -17.07
CA ASN A 298 11.74 11.17 -17.92
C ASN A 298 10.26 10.92 -18.24
N LYS A 299 9.57 10.06 -17.48
CA LYS A 299 8.17 9.74 -17.74
C LYS A 299 7.26 10.98 -17.59
N ASP A 300 7.31 11.62 -16.43
CA ASP A 300 6.42 12.75 -16.09
C ASP A 300 7.20 14.04 -15.79
N TRP A 301 8.46 13.93 -15.41
CA TRP A 301 9.34 15.04 -15.09
C TRP A 301 10.68 14.87 -15.80
N LYS A 302 11.32 15.99 -16.14
CA LYS A 302 12.68 15.96 -16.67
C LYS A 302 13.64 15.50 -15.58
N ILE A 303 14.34 14.41 -15.82
CA ILE A 303 15.35 13.85 -14.93
C ILE A 303 16.74 14.26 -15.43
N SER A 304 17.50 14.91 -14.57
CA SER A 304 18.87 15.34 -14.87
C SER A 304 19.87 14.20 -14.80
N LEU A 305 19.69 13.28 -13.85
CA LEU A 305 20.56 12.12 -13.61
C LEU A 305 19.69 10.90 -13.32
N GLY A 306 19.82 9.84 -14.12
CA GLY A 306 19.08 8.60 -13.97
C GLY A 306 20.01 7.42 -13.68
N CYS A 307 19.64 6.60 -12.71
CA CYS A 307 20.35 5.35 -12.41
C CYS A 307 19.33 4.20 -12.33
N VAL A 308 19.45 3.21 -13.20
CA VAL A 308 18.52 2.08 -13.28
C VAL A 308 19.12 0.86 -12.61
N GLY A 309 18.43 0.31 -11.61
CA GLY A 309 18.80 -0.89 -10.86
C GLY A 309 18.07 -1.00 -9.52
N ASP A 310 18.42 -2.05 -8.77
CA ASP A 310 17.88 -2.30 -7.43
C ASP A 310 18.36 -1.22 -6.45
N ALA A 311 17.45 -0.61 -5.70
CA ALA A 311 17.78 0.50 -4.81
C ALA A 311 18.79 0.12 -3.72
N LYS A 312 18.76 -1.12 -3.20
CA LYS A 312 19.72 -1.60 -2.21
C LYS A 312 21.14 -1.66 -2.77
N LEU A 313 21.28 -2.22 -3.97
CA LEU A 313 22.59 -2.35 -4.61
C LEU A 313 23.15 -0.99 -5.01
N ILE A 314 22.28 -0.08 -5.49
CA ILE A 314 22.71 1.29 -5.84
C ILE A 314 23.08 2.09 -4.60
N LEU A 315 22.32 2.01 -3.51
CA LEU A 315 22.66 2.69 -2.25
C LEU A 315 24.03 2.23 -1.72
N ARG A 316 24.34 0.94 -1.78
CA ARG A 316 25.68 0.44 -1.43
C ARG A 316 26.76 1.04 -2.32
N GLN A 317 26.55 1.11 -3.64
CA GLN A 317 27.48 1.77 -4.55
C GLN A 317 27.62 3.27 -4.23
N MET A 318 26.53 3.96 -3.88
CA MET A 318 26.55 5.38 -3.50
C MET A 318 27.33 5.62 -2.21
N ILE A 319 27.16 4.77 -1.20
CA ILE A 319 27.90 4.84 0.07
C ILE A 319 29.42 4.71 -0.19
N GLU A 320 29.83 3.74 -0.97
CA GLU A 320 31.24 3.52 -1.29
C GLU A 320 31.81 4.67 -2.15
N GLU A 321 31.07 5.13 -3.15
CA GLU A 321 31.53 6.23 -4.00
C GLU A 321 31.57 7.57 -3.24
N TYR A 322 30.61 7.81 -2.31
CA TYR A 322 30.65 8.98 -1.44
C TYR A 322 31.88 8.97 -0.53
N LYS A 323 32.17 7.83 0.12
CA LYS A 323 33.39 7.66 0.95
C LYS A 323 34.66 7.92 0.15
N LYS A 324 34.69 7.51 -1.11
CA LYS A 324 35.84 7.72 -2.01
C LYS A 324 36.03 9.21 -2.39
N GLN A 325 34.93 9.94 -2.69
CA GLN A 325 35.00 11.35 -3.11
C GLN A 325 35.13 12.34 -1.94
N ASN A 326 34.52 12.04 -0.78
CA ASN A 326 34.39 12.98 0.34
C ASN A 326 34.93 12.46 1.68
N GLY A 327 35.34 11.19 1.75
CA GLY A 327 35.68 10.53 3.01
C GLY A 327 34.44 10.27 3.88
N ILE A 328 34.65 10.10 5.17
CA ILE A 328 33.59 9.88 6.16
C ILE A 328 33.22 11.23 6.81
N LYS A 329 32.72 12.16 6.02
CA LYS A 329 32.32 13.49 6.48
C LYS A 329 30.91 13.81 5.94
N PRO A 330 30.02 14.34 6.78
CA PRO A 330 28.75 14.85 6.28
C PRO A 330 28.96 16.09 5.38
N LEU A 331 27.92 16.50 4.68
CA LEU A 331 27.91 17.75 3.94
C LEU A 331 28.12 18.92 4.90
N SER A 332 28.78 19.97 4.42
CA SER A 332 29.21 21.11 5.26
C SER A 332 28.06 21.89 5.92
N ASN A 333 26.84 21.74 5.41
CA ASN A 333 25.63 22.41 5.94
C ASN A 333 24.76 21.51 6.83
N SER A 334 25.16 20.25 7.11
CA SER A 334 24.34 19.24 7.78
C SER A 334 23.84 19.68 9.17
N GLU A 335 24.66 20.39 9.97
CA GLU A 335 24.25 20.91 11.26
C GLU A 335 23.13 21.96 11.13
N LYS A 336 23.29 22.92 10.19
CA LYS A 336 22.26 23.94 9.91
C LYS A 336 20.96 23.33 9.41
N VAL A 337 21.06 22.27 8.60
CA VAL A 337 19.90 21.51 8.13
C VAL A 337 19.15 20.87 9.30
N SER A 338 19.86 20.24 10.22
CA SER A 338 19.28 19.62 11.42
C SER A 338 18.58 20.65 12.32
N GLU A 339 19.23 21.77 12.61
CA GLU A 339 18.65 22.88 13.39
C GLU A 339 17.37 23.44 12.72
N LEU A 340 17.39 23.58 11.39
CA LEU A 340 16.26 24.07 10.64
C LEU A 340 15.08 23.07 10.69
N ILE A 341 15.35 21.77 10.57
CA ILE A 341 14.32 20.73 10.72
C ILE A 341 13.67 20.82 12.09
N ASP A 342 14.44 20.95 13.16
CA ASP A 342 13.91 21.04 14.52
C ASP A 342 13.07 22.30 14.73
N LYS A 343 13.50 23.42 14.20
CA LYS A 343 12.72 24.67 14.22
C LYS A 343 11.37 24.51 13.52
N LEU A 344 11.36 24.00 12.29
CA LEU A 344 10.14 23.80 11.50
C LEU A 344 9.22 22.74 12.14
N ARG A 345 9.79 21.68 12.70
CA ARG A 345 9.06 20.64 13.44
C ARG A 345 8.35 21.23 14.66
N ASN A 346 9.05 22.03 15.46
CA ASN A 346 8.46 22.69 16.62
C ASN A 346 7.33 23.65 16.20
N GLN A 347 7.53 24.43 15.14
CA GLN A 347 6.49 25.30 14.59
C GLN A 347 5.25 24.51 14.16
N PHE A 348 5.44 23.43 13.39
CA PHE A 348 4.37 22.56 12.90
C PHE A 348 3.54 21.97 14.04
N TYR A 349 4.20 21.37 15.04
CA TYR A 349 3.47 20.76 16.16
C TYR A 349 2.85 21.81 17.08
N THR A 350 3.42 23.00 17.25
CA THR A 350 2.81 24.10 18.01
C THR A 350 1.48 24.52 17.38
N GLU A 351 1.41 24.61 16.04
CA GLU A 351 0.20 24.95 15.32
C GLU A 351 -0.88 23.86 15.45
N TRP A 352 -0.49 22.57 15.37
CA TRP A 352 -1.43 21.46 15.34
C TRP A 352 -1.81 20.91 16.71
N ASN A 353 -1.05 21.23 17.74
CA ASN A 353 -1.24 20.72 19.10
C ASN A 353 -2.66 20.95 19.67
N PRO A 354 -3.34 22.08 19.43
CA PRO A 354 -4.71 22.27 19.90
C PRO A 354 -5.69 21.23 19.32
N ARG A 355 -5.50 20.79 18.07
CA ARG A 355 -6.35 19.75 17.44
C ARG A 355 -5.99 18.35 17.90
N LEU A 356 -4.70 18.09 18.07
CA LEU A 356 -4.17 16.80 18.54
C LEU A 356 -4.61 16.48 19.97
N ASN A 357 -4.86 17.51 20.81
CA ASN A 357 -5.26 17.38 22.21
C ASN A 357 -6.66 17.93 22.50
N SER A 358 -7.51 18.04 21.48
CA SER A 358 -8.86 18.60 21.63
C SER A 358 -9.76 17.72 22.48
N ASP A 359 -10.50 18.31 23.40
CA ASP A 359 -11.53 17.66 24.22
C ASP A 359 -12.96 17.88 23.68
N GLU A 360 -13.09 18.38 22.45
CA GLU A 360 -14.39 18.67 21.84
C GLU A 360 -15.21 17.40 21.57
N VAL A 361 -16.55 17.58 21.54
CA VAL A 361 -17.54 16.56 21.20
C VAL A 361 -18.48 17.16 20.17
N PRO A 362 -18.68 16.52 18.98
CA PRO A 362 -18.08 15.28 18.50
C PRO A 362 -16.56 15.35 18.40
N LEU A 363 -15.91 14.17 18.49
CA LEU A 363 -14.46 14.07 18.65
C LEU A 363 -13.65 14.63 17.47
N SER A 364 -12.50 15.23 17.76
CA SER A 364 -11.51 15.53 16.73
C SER A 364 -10.86 14.22 16.22
N PRO A 365 -10.77 13.99 14.90
CA PRO A 365 -10.04 12.84 14.36
C PRO A 365 -8.56 12.86 14.76
N TYR A 366 -7.98 14.05 14.97
CA TYR A 366 -6.61 14.21 15.44
C TYR A 366 -6.40 13.75 16.88
N ARG A 367 -7.41 13.94 17.76
CA ARG A 367 -7.36 13.41 19.12
C ARG A 367 -7.37 11.87 19.10
N VAL A 368 -8.17 11.26 18.24
CA VAL A 368 -8.20 9.80 18.07
C VAL A 368 -6.83 9.25 17.67
N LEU A 369 -6.15 9.93 16.74
CA LEU A 369 -4.79 9.57 16.31
C LEU A 369 -3.80 9.66 17.47
N THR A 370 -3.83 10.75 18.24
CA THR A 370 -2.91 10.96 19.38
C THR A 370 -3.08 9.87 20.42
N GLU A 371 -4.32 9.56 20.80
CA GLU A 371 -4.61 8.54 21.79
C GLU A 371 -4.26 7.13 21.27
N LEU A 372 -4.48 6.87 19.99
CA LEU A 372 -4.06 5.61 19.38
C LEU A 372 -2.54 5.46 19.44
N ALA A 373 -1.79 6.47 19.00
CA ALA A 373 -0.33 6.44 18.96
C ALA A 373 0.30 6.34 20.36
N SER A 374 -0.34 6.92 21.39
CA SER A 374 0.14 6.85 22.77
C SER A 374 -0.21 5.55 23.51
N THR A 375 -1.23 4.83 23.02
CA THR A 375 -1.75 3.62 23.69
C THR A 375 -1.10 2.35 23.20
N ILE A 376 -0.60 2.34 21.95
CA ILE A 376 -0.07 1.13 21.29
C ILE A 376 1.45 1.21 21.11
N ASP A 377 2.07 0.04 20.95
CA ASP A 377 3.46 -0.03 20.50
C ASP A 377 3.54 0.18 18.98
N VAL A 378 3.91 1.40 18.55
CA VAL A 378 4.04 1.78 17.14
C VAL A 378 5.06 0.88 16.42
N SER A 379 6.11 0.43 17.09
CA SER A 379 7.13 -0.44 16.51
C SER A 379 6.61 -1.85 16.20
N ASN A 380 5.56 -2.27 16.90
CA ASN A 380 4.90 -3.56 16.69
C ASN A 380 3.54 -3.42 15.98
N THR A 381 3.33 -2.30 15.26
CA THR A 381 2.04 -2.00 14.62
C THR A 381 2.19 -1.74 13.13
N ILE A 382 1.23 -2.24 12.36
CA ILE A 382 1.03 -1.88 10.96
C ILE A 382 -0.29 -1.10 10.87
N ILE A 383 -0.23 0.12 10.36
CA ILE A 383 -1.42 0.92 10.03
C ILE A 383 -1.77 0.73 8.56
N THR A 384 -3.04 0.47 8.30
CA THR A 384 -3.62 0.64 6.97
C THR A 384 -4.57 1.83 6.99
N HIS A 385 -4.62 2.57 5.90
CA HIS A 385 -5.57 3.67 5.76
C HIS A 385 -6.52 3.44 4.59
N ASP A 386 -7.66 4.08 4.66
CA ASP A 386 -8.62 4.14 3.56
C ASP A 386 -8.55 5.49 2.85
N SER A 387 -9.33 5.66 1.81
CA SER A 387 -9.38 6.86 0.98
C SER A 387 -9.94 8.07 1.72
N GLY A 388 -9.57 9.26 1.25
CA GLY A 388 -10.10 10.53 1.72
C GLY A 388 -9.42 11.06 2.99
N TYR A 389 -10.19 11.74 3.80
CA TYR A 389 -9.70 12.46 4.98
C TYR A 389 -8.99 11.61 6.03
N PRO A 390 -9.38 10.36 6.32
CA PRO A 390 -8.60 9.52 7.24
C PRO A 390 -7.12 9.42 6.84
N ARG A 391 -6.80 9.24 5.55
CA ARG A 391 -5.44 9.27 5.04
C ARG A 391 -4.77 10.61 5.29
N ASP A 392 -5.44 11.71 4.91
CA ASP A 392 -4.86 13.05 4.92
C ASP A 392 -4.68 13.59 6.33
N GLN A 393 -5.51 13.15 7.27
CA GLN A 393 -5.41 13.48 8.69
C GLN A 393 -4.31 12.66 9.39
N PHE A 394 -4.16 11.39 9.05
CA PHE A 394 -3.21 10.51 9.74
C PHE A 394 -1.78 10.58 9.17
N SER A 395 -1.61 10.68 7.85
CA SER A 395 -0.29 10.57 7.24
C SER A 395 0.75 11.60 7.72
N PRO A 396 0.45 12.87 8.05
CA PRO A 396 1.45 13.82 8.54
C PRO A 396 1.87 13.58 10.00
N PHE A 397 1.07 12.88 10.79
CA PHE A 397 1.25 12.77 12.24
C PHE A 397 1.60 11.36 12.71
N TRP A 398 1.19 10.32 12.00
CA TRP A 398 1.60 8.96 12.31
C TRP A 398 3.05 8.73 11.93
N LYS A 399 3.90 8.36 12.90
CA LYS A 399 5.35 8.20 12.73
C LYS A 399 5.76 6.73 12.75
N PRO A 400 5.71 6.03 11.61
CA PRO A 400 6.19 4.65 11.56
C PRO A 400 7.69 4.59 11.80
N VAL A 401 8.14 3.56 12.49
CA VAL A 401 9.56 3.34 12.82
C VAL A 401 10.17 2.17 12.07
N ASN A 402 9.35 1.25 11.56
CA ASN A 402 9.79 0.07 10.85
C ASN A 402 9.24 0.04 9.41
N PRO A 403 9.97 -0.57 8.45
CA PRO A 403 9.47 -0.80 7.11
C PRO A 403 8.09 -1.48 7.13
N TRP A 404 7.21 -1.04 6.21
CA TRP A 404 5.82 -1.48 6.12
C TRP A 404 4.95 -1.23 7.36
N GLY A 405 5.40 -0.42 8.32
CA GLY A 405 4.58 0.00 9.47
C GLY A 405 3.40 0.93 9.10
N TYR A 406 3.34 1.38 7.87
CA TYR A 406 2.23 2.16 7.32
C TYR A 406 2.04 1.79 5.85
N ILE A 407 0.86 1.29 5.50
CA ILE A 407 0.54 0.87 4.13
C ILE A 407 -0.80 1.42 3.68
N GLY A 408 -0.92 1.72 2.41
CA GLY A 408 -2.14 2.23 1.81
C GLY A 408 -1.90 2.60 0.35
N TRP A 409 -2.85 3.24 -0.28
CA TRP A 409 -2.71 3.66 -1.66
C TRP A 409 -1.93 4.98 -1.79
N GLY A 410 -1.23 5.13 -2.89
CA GLY A 410 -0.44 6.31 -3.21
C GLY A 410 -0.88 7.04 -4.48
N LYS A 411 -1.55 6.37 -5.42
CA LYS A 411 -1.86 6.91 -6.74
C LYS A 411 -3.33 6.75 -7.16
N SER A 412 -4.11 5.93 -6.45
CA SER A 412 -5.54 5.73 -6.66
C SER A 412 -6.32 6.07 -5.40
N THR A 413 -7.65 6.17 -5.46
CA THR A 413 -8.49 6.63 -4.33
C THR A 413 -9.66 5.71 -4.08
N GLN A 414 -9.48 4.41 -4.19
CA GLN A 414 -10.55 3.47 -3.97
C GLN A 414 -11.00 3.48 -2.50
N LEU A 415 -12.28 3.78 -2.26
CA LEU A 415 -12.93 3.64 -0.95
C LEU A 415 -13.16 2.15 -0.61
N GLY A 416 -13.00 1.78 0.67
CA GLY A 416 -13.17 0.42 1.17
C GLY A 416 -11.95 -0.49 0.95
N TYR A 417 -10.84 0.05 0.54
CA TYR A 417 -9.60 -0.67 0.27
C TYR A 417 -8.86 -1.10 1.55
N GLY A 418 -8.87 -0.24 2.58
CA GLY A 418 -8.06 -0.39 3.78
C GLY A 418 -8.35 -1.65 4.60
N LEU A 419 -9.61 -2.11 4.63
CA LEU A 419 -10.02 -3.30 5.39
C LEU A 419 -9.39 -4.59 4.82
N GLY A 420 -9.50 -4.80 3.50
CA GLY A 420 -8.87 -5.96 2.86
C GLY A 420 -7.35 -5.95 3.02
N LEU A 421 -6.75 -4.75 2.89
CA LEU A 421 -5.31 -4.54 3.10
C LEU A 421 -4.88 -4.97 4.52
N ALA A 422 -5.67 -4.60 5.55
CA ALA A 422 -5.39 -4.97 6.93
C ALA A 422 -5.46 -6.49 7.15
N ILE A 423 -6.46 -7.15 6.57
CA ILE A 423 -6.59 -8.62 6.65
C ILE A 423 -5.34 -9.28 6.05
N GLY A 424 -4.93 -8.87 4.84
CA GLY A 424 -3.73 -9.38 4.18
C GLY A 424 -2.45 -9.11 4.96
N ALA A 425 -2.29 -7.91 5.51
CA ALA A 425 -1.15 -7.54 6.34
C ALA A 425 -1.06 -8.38 7.62
N LYS A 426 -2.20 -8.66 8.28
CA LYS A 426 -2.25 -9.50 9.47
C LYS A 426 -1.88 -10.96 9.17
N MET A 427 -2.27 -11.45 7.99
CA MET A 427 -1.87 -12.78 7.54
C MET A 427 -0.37 -12.86 7.24
N ALA A 428 0.22 -11.79 6.71
CA ALA A 428 1.66 -11.72 6.44
C ALA A 428 2.50 -11.60 7.72
N LYS A 429 1.98 -10.91 8.75
CA LYS A 429 2.65 -10.63 10.02
C LYS A 429 1.70 -10.88 11.20
N PRO A 430 1.43 -12.15 11.50
CA PRO A 430 0.46 -12.52 12.53
C PRO A 430 0.84 -12.04 13.94
N GLU A 431 2.11 -11.79 14.20
CA GLU A 431 2.62 -11.28 15.48
C GLU A 431 2.36 -9.76 15.66
N LYS A 432 2.16 -9.01 14.58
CA LYS A 432 1.96 -7.56 14.63
C LYS A 432 0.53 -7.17 14.99
N HIS A 433 0.36 -6.03 15.63
CA HIS A 433 -0.93 -5.35 15.64
C HIS A 433 -1.20 -4.77 14.25
N VAL A 434 -2.37 -5.04 13.70
CA VAL A 434 -2.78 -4.44 12.42
C VAL A 434 -4.05 -3.63 12.64
N ILE A 435 -3.99 -2.35 12.31
CA ILE A 435 -5.04 -1.38 12.57
C ILE A 435 -5.41 -0.69 11.26
N ASN A 436 -6.67 -0.80 10.88
CA ASN A 436 -7.24 -0.12 9.72
C ASN A 436 -7.96 1.15 10.16
N ILE A 437 -7.62 2.29 9.55
CA ILE A 437 -8.27 3.58 9.78
C ILE A 437 -9.09 3.93 8.55
N MET A 438 -10.41 4.04 8.70
CA MET A 438 -11.29 4.33 7.59
C MET A 438 -12.45 5.24 7.99
N GLY A 439 -13.06 5.90 6.99
CA GLY A 439 -14.29 6.66 7.19
C GLY A 439 -15.55 5.79 7.08
N ASP A 440 -16.66 6.32 7.51
CA ASP A 440 -17.99 5.70 7.45
C ASP A 440 -18.42 5.36 6.01
N ALA A 441 -18.18 6.25 5.05
CA ALA A 441 -18.43 6.00 3.63
C ALA A 441 -17.63 4.81 3.10
N ALA A 442 -16.36 4.71 3.48
CA ALA A 442 -15.50 3.60 3.08
C ALA A 442 -15.95 2.27 3.70
N PHE A 443 -16.36 2.28 4.97
CA PHE A 443 -16.96 1.11 5.62
C PHE A 443 -18.23 0.67 4.90
N GLY A 444 -19.08 1.60 4.48
CA GLY A 444 -20.28 1.31 3.70
C GLY A 444 -20.02 0.53 2.40
N MET A 445 -18.81 0.64 1.82
CA MET A 445 -18.44 -0.04 0.58
C MET A 445 -17.83 -1.44 0.77
N ALA A 446 -17.16 -1.71 1.88
CA ALA A 446 -16.43 -2.97 2.09
C ALA A 446 -16.54 -3.54 3.51
N GLY A 447 -17.24 -2.87 4.41
CA GLY A 447 -17.29 -3.21 5.84
C GLY A 447 -17.82 -4.60 6.15
N LEU A 448 -18.62 -5.20 5.27
CA LEU A 448 -19.12 -6.57 5.45
C LEU A 448 -17.99 -7.61 5.43
N ASP A 449 -16.84 -7.31 4.83
CA ASP A 449 -15.67 -8.20 4.87
C ASP A 449 -14.98 -8.27 6.26
N ILE A 450 -15.47 -7.53 7.27
CA ILE A 450 -15.09 -7.80 8.66
C ILE A 450 -15.49 -9.23 9.07
N GLU A 451 -16.58 -9.77 8.50
CA GLU A 451 -16.98 -11.17 8.67
C GLU A 451 -15.93 -12.14 8.11
N THR A 452 -15.27 -11.77 7.00
CA THR A 452 -14.14 -12.56 6.47
C THR A 452 -13.02 -12.69 7.51
N ALA A 453 -12.69 -11.60 8.21
CA ALA A 453 -11.71 -11.62 9.30
C ALA A 453 -12.21 -12.48 10.49
N VAL A 454 -13.48 -12.36 10.88
CA VAL A 454 -14.09 -13.13 11.97
C VAL A 454 -14.06 -14.63 11.67
N ARG A 455 -14.63 -15.04 10.54
CA ARG A 455 -14.71 -16.45 10.13
C ARG A 455 -13.34 -17.08 9.92
N SER A 456 -12.37 -16.30 9.52
CA SER A 456 -11.01 -16.78 9.26
C SER A 456 -10.08 -16.68 10.47
N ASN A 457 -10.54 -16.16 11.62
CA ASN A 457 -9.76 -15.89 12.82
C ASN A 457 -8.53 -15.02 12.56
N ILE A 458 -8.74 -13.87 11.90
CA ILE A 458 -7.70 -12.89 11.56
C ILE A 458 -7.94 -11.62 12.39
N PRO A 459 -7.35 -11.51 13.61
CA PRO A 459 -7.64 -10.44 14.56
C PRO A 459 -6.99 -9.12 14.11
N ILE A 460 -7.79 -8.25 13.53
CA ILE A 460 -7.46 -6.86 13.18
C ILE A 460 -8.31 -5.90 14.00
N LEU A 461 -7.85 -4.67 14.16
CA LEU A 461 -8.64 -3.56 14.68
C LEU A 461 -9.03 -2.62 13.54
N THR A 462 -10.32 -2.39 13.34
CA THR A 462 -10.82 -1.35 12.43
C THR A 462 -11.33 -0.16 13.26
N VAL A 463 -10.81 1.03 12.98
CA VAL A 463 -11.29 2.31 13.55
C VAL A 463 -12.05 3.05 12.46
N VAL A 464 -13.36 3.17 12.65
CA VAL A 464 -14.23 3.93 11.75
C VAL A 464 -14.44 5.33 12.31
N LEU A 465 -13.89 6.33 11.61
CA LEU A 465 -14.12 7.74 11.90
C LEU A 465 -15.48 8.11 11.30
N ASN A 466 -16.52 8.09 12.14
CA ASN A 466 -17.90 8.35 11.72
C ASN A 466 -18.25 9.81 11.99
N ASN A 467 -18.30 10.62 10.95
CA ASN A 467 -18.78 11.98 10.99
C ASN A 467 -20.16 12.16 10.32
N GLY A 468 -20.75 11.09 9.78
CA GLY A 468 -22.08 11.08 9.17
C GLY A 468 -22.17 11.79 7.83
N VAL A 469 -21.03 12.10 7.18
CA VAL A 469 -21.04 12.84 5.91
C VAL A 469 -19.94 12.34 4.95
N MET A 470 -20.20 12.52 3.66
CA MET A 470 -19.13 12.50 2.66
C MET A 470 -18.31 13.78 2.81
N THR A 471 -17.25 13.71 3.59
CA THR A 471 -16.39 14.86 3.93
C THR A 471 -15.90 15.57 2.67
N ASN A 472 -15.91 16.92 2.67
CA ASN A 472 -15.59 17.81 1.55
C ASN A 472 -16.67 17.85 0.43
N TYR A 473 -17.82 17.21 0.62
CA TYR A 473 -18.96 17.34 -0.28
C TYR A 473 -20.10 18.15 0.35
N THR A 474 -19.88 18.69 1.54
CA THR A 474 -20.74 19.65 2.23
C THR A 474 -20.73 21.02 1.55
N SER A 475 -21.76 21.83 1.76
CA SER A 475 -21.80 23.20 1.24
C SER A 475 -20.62 24.04 1.80
N PRO A 476 -19.92 24.84 1.01
CA PRO A 476 -20.13 25.22 -0.39
C PRO A 476 -19.36 24.38 -1.43
N ALA A 477 -19.21 23.07 -1.22
CA ALA A 477 -18.45 22.22 -2.14
C ALA A 477 -18.99 22.33 -3.59
N PRO A 478 -18.12 22.55 -4.57
CA PRO A 478 -18.55 22.82 -5.94
C PRO A 478 -19.22 21.62 -6.62
N TYR A 479 -18.97 20.41 -6.13
CA TYR A 479 -19.44 19.17 -6.77
C TYR A 479 -20.92 18.87 -6.51
N LEU A 480 -21.41 19.09 -5.29
CA LEU A 480 -22.79 18.81 -4.91
C LEU A 480 -23.66 20.06 -4.83
N GLY A 481 -23.09 21.21 -4.40
CA GLY A 481 -23.76 22.50 -4.38
C GLY A 481 -25.22 22.45 -3.89
N TYR A 482 -26.15 22.87 -4.75
CA TYR A 482 -27.57 22.87 -4.45
C TYR A 482 -28.16 21.50 -4.10
N ALA A 483 -27.60 20.41 -4.65
CA ALA A 483 -28.08 19.06 -4.33
C ALA A 483 -27.76 18.65 -2.89
N ALA A 484 -26.58 19.04 -2.38
CA ALA A 484 -26.23 18.83 -0.97
C ALA A 484 -27.15 19.65 -0.05
N GLU A 485 -27.40 20.91 -0.41
CA GLU A 485 -28.27 21.82 0.36
C GLU A 485 -29.72 21.35 0.38
N LYS A 486 -30.25 20.99 -0.78
CA LYS A 486 -31.68 20.67 -0.94
C LYS A 486 -32.04 19.25 -0.54
N TRP A 487 -31.14 18.30 -0.79
CA TRP A 487 -31.42 16.86 -0.69
C TRP A 487 -30.55 16.12 0.33
N ASP A 488 -29.73 16.83 1.08
CA ASP A 488 -28.77 16.22 2.05
C ASP A 488 -27.89 15.12 1.43
N LEU A 489 -27.57 15.24 0.13
CA LEU A 489 -26.93 14.18 -0.66
C LEU A 489 -25.55 13.75 -0.12
N HIS A 490 -24.91 14.59 0.69
CA HIS A 490 -23.63 14.32 1.34
C HIS A 490 -23.77 13.56 2.67
N LYS A 491 -24.99 13.46 3.24
CA LYS A 491 -25.21 12.83 4.54
C LYS A 491 -25.23 11.31 4.44
N LEU A 492 -24.63 10.68 5.44
CA LEU A 492 -24.59 9.23 5.61
C LEU A 492 -25.23 8.86 6.93
N THR A 493 -25.84 7.68 6.99
CA THR A 493 -26.43 7.14 8.21
C THR A 493 -25.95 5.72 8.44
N GLY A 494 -25.85 5.29 9.68
CA GLY A 494 -25.50 3.93 10.03
C GLY A 494 -25.08 3.78 11.48
N ASP A 495 -25.11 2.56 11.97
CA ASP A 495 -24.54 2.13 13.26
C ASP A 495 -23.55 1.01 12.97
N TYR A 496 -22.32 1.40 12.70
CA TYR A 496 -21.29 0.50 12.19
C TYR A 496 -20.80 -0.46 13.28
N ALA A 497 -20.84 -0.04 14.55
CA ALA A 497 -20.55 -0.92 15.68
C ALA A 497 -21.57 -2.06 15.77
N LYS A 498 -22.85 -1.79 15.61
CA LYS A 498 -23.89 -2.83 15.59
C LYS A 498 -23.75 -3.77 14.39
N ILE A 499 -23.37 -3.26 13.22
CA ILE A 499 -23.11 -4.10 12.05
C ILE A 499 -21.96 -5.07 12.36
N ALA A 500 -20.85 -4.57 12.90
CA ALA A 500 -19.70 -5.40 13.24
C ALA A 500 -20.03 -6.45 14.33
N ASP A 501 -20.79 -6.07 15.35
CA ASP A 501 -21.30 -6.98 16.38
C ASP A 501 -22.15 -8.10 15.77
N GLY A 502 -23.11 -7.73 14.92
CA GLY A 502 -23.95 -8.69 14.18
C GLY A 502 -23.17 -9.64 13.25
N LEU A 503 -21.94 -9.29 12.86
CA LEU A 503 -21.01 -10.11 12.10
C LEU A 503 -20.03 -10.91 12.98
N GLY A 504 -20.11 -10.78 14.32
CA GLY A 504 -19.31 -11.53 15.28
C GLY A 504 -17.98 -10.88 15.69
N ALA A 505 -17.72 -9.64 15.29
CA ALA A 505 -16.56 -8.88 15.76
C ALA A 505 -16.83 -8.26 17.14
N PHE A 506 -15.79 -8.06 17.95
CA PHE A 506 -15.89 -7.14 19.08
C PHE A 506 -16.19 -5.73 18.54
N SER A 507 -17.11 -5.01 19.15
CA SER A 507 -17.40 -3.65 18.71
C SER A 507 -17.67 -2.69 19.87
N LYS A 508 -17.31 -1.43 19.67
CA LYS A 508 -17.61 -0.36 20.61
C LYS A 508 -17.83 0.97 19.91
N LYS A 509 -18.83 1.72 20.36
CA LYS A 509 -19.05 3.10 19.91
C LYS A 509 -18.44 4.09 20.91
N VAL A 510 -17.58 4.97 20.43
CA VAL A 510 -16.81 5.95 21.19
C VAL A 510 -17.35 7.36 20.88
N ARG A 511 -17.70 8.13 21.91
CA ARG A 511 -18.36 9.44 21.77
C ARG A 511 -17.64 10.59 22.47
N THR A 512 -16.82 10.29 23.48
CA THR A 512 -16.13 11.30 24.31
C THR A 512 -14.64 10.95 24.46
N PRO A 513 -13.77 11.93 24.71
CA PRO A 513 -12.32 11.71 24.77
C PRO A 513 -11.88 10.65 25.78
N ASP A 514 -12.51 10.62 26.96
CA ASP A 514 -12.22 9.67 28.03
C ASP A 514 -12.53 8.20 27.68
N GLN A 515 -13.36 7.97 26.66
CA GLN A 515 -13.69 6.63 26.17
C GLN A 515 -12.66 6.07 25.19
N ILE A 516 -11.79 6.89 24.55
CA ILE A 516 -10.92 6.47 23.46
C ILE A 516 -9.93 5.40 23.94
N VAL A 517 -9.12 5.74 24.94
CA VAL A 517 -8.06 4.83 25.45
C VAL A 517 -8.63 3.52 26.00
N PRO A 518 -9.68 3.52 26.85
CA PRO A 518 -10.33 2.28 27.28
C PRO A 518 -10.82 1.43 26.12
N ALA A 519 -11.47 2.02 25.11
CA ALA A 519 -11.98 1.28 23.96
C ALA A 519 -10.85 0.65 23.12
N ILE A 520 -9.74 1.37 22.91
CA ILE A 520 -8.55 0.82 22.22
C ILE A 520 -8.01 -0.40 22.98
N LYS A 521 -7.85 -0.29 24.29
CA LYS A 521 -7.34 -1.40 25.13
C LYS A 521 -8.26 -2.63 25.08
N GLU A 522 -9.57 -2.44 25.19
CA GLU A 522 -10.55 -3.53 25.09
C GLU A 522 -10.51 -4.20 23.71
N ALA A 523 -10.41 -3.40 22.62
CA ALA A 523 -10.30 -3.91 21.25
C ALA A 523 -9.01 -4.71 21.04
N LEU A 524 -7.88 -4.25 21.59
CA LEU A 524 -6.61 -4.99 21.51
C LEU A 524 -6.65 -6.28 22.34
N GLU A 525 -7.37 -6.31 23.45
CA GLU A 525 -7.56 -7.53 24.24
C GLU A 525 -8.44 -8.54 23.48
N ALA A 526 -9.50 -8.08 22.80
CA ALA A 526 -10.28 -8.90 21.88
C ALA A 526 -9.41 -9.48 20.76
N ASN A 527 -8.51 -8.68 20.17
CA ASN A 527 -7.58 -9.16 19.15
C ASN A 527 -6.61 -10.23 19.69
N LYS A 528 -6.13 -10.13 20.93
CA LYS A 528 -5.29 -11.16 21.56
C LYS A 528 -6.02 -12.48 21.73
N SER A 529 -7.32 -12.46 21.97
CA SER A 529 -8.16 -13.66 22.04
C SER A 529 -8.54 -14.22 20.64
N GLY A 530 -8.04 -13.61 19.56
CA GLY A 530 -8.31 -14.03 18.17
C GLY A 530 -9.55 -13.39 17.55
N GLN A 531 -10.25 -12.48 18.26
CA GLN A 531 -11.45 -11.84 17.76
C GLN A 531 -11.11 -10.50 17.04
N PRO A 532 -11.53 -10.29 15.79
CA PRO A 532 -11.46 -8.98 15.14
C PRO A 532 -12.29 -7.94 15.91
N ALA A 533 -11.84 -6.68 15.85
CA ALA A 533 -12.48 -5.59 16.59
C ALA A 533 -12.80 -4.40 15.67
N LEU A 534 -13.89 -3.69 16.01
CA LEU A 534 -14.25 -2.42 15.39
C LEU A 534 -14.55 -1.36 16.47
N LEU A 535 -13.91 -0.20 16.34
CA LEU A 535 -14.27 0.99 17.10
C LEU A 535 -14.95 1.99 16.16
N GLU A 536 -16.21 2.29 16.41
CA GLU A 536 -16.93 3.37 15.74
C GLU A 536 -16.76 4.65 16.55
N VAL A 537 -15.92 5.56 16.06
CA VAL A 537 -15.60 6.80 16.75
C VAL A 537 -16.39 7.94 16.14
N MET A 538 -17.27 8.56 16.94
CA MET A 538 -18.12 9.67 16.52
C MET A 538 -17.30 10.94 16.43
N THR A 539 -16.90 11.32 15.23
CA THR A 539 -16.08 12.50 14.98
C THR A 539 -16.88 13.64 14.39
N LYS A 540 -16.36 14.86 14.53
CA LYS A 540 -16.85 15.98 13.72
C LYS A 540 -16.35 15.83 12.27
N GLU A 541 -16.99 16.53 11.34
CA GLU A 541 -16.36 16.81 10.04
C GLU A 541 -15.21 17.78 10.25
N GLU A 542 -13.99 17.35 9.91
CA GLU A 542 -12.78 18.17 10.02
C GLU A 542 -12.14 18.31 8.63
N LEU A 543 -12.23 19.51 8.08
CA LEU A 543 -11.74 19.83 6.74
C LEU A 543 -10.28 20.30 6.73
N ASN A 544 -9.75 20.72 7.90
CA ASN A 544 -8.39 21.20 7.97
C ASN A 544 -7.43 20.05 8.00
N VAL A 545 -6.59 19.98 6.99
CA VAL A 545 -5.42 19.09 6.91
C VAL A 545 -4.18 19.93 6.63
N PRO A 546 -2.99 19.51 7.08
CA PRO A 546 -1.77 20.24 6.77
C PRO A 546 -1.52 20.19 5.25
N LYS A 547 -1.73 21.31 4.58
CA LYS A 547 -1.55 21.43 3.13
C LYS A 547 -0.89 22.78 2.82
N PHE A 548 0.19 22.75 2.06
CA PHE A 548 1.07 23.90 1.81
C PHE A 548 1.23 24.21 0.30
N TRP A 549 0.47 23.58 -0.61
CA TRP A 549 0.50 23.86 -2.05
C TRP A 549 -0.91 23.90 -2.65
#